data_5f30be7b03a2626e49e1f0e83852dbbb
#
_entry.id   5f30be7b03a2626e49e1f0e83852dbbb
#
_cell.length_a   1.000
_cell.length_b   1.000
_cell.length_c   1.000
_cell.angle_alpha   90.00
_cell.angle_beta   90.00
_cell.angle_gamma   90.00
#
_symmetry.space_group_name_H-M   'P 1'
#
loop_
_entity.id
_entity.type
_entity.pdbx_description
1 polymer ?
#
loop_
_entity_poly.entity_id
_entity_poly.type
_entity_poly.pdbx_seq_one_letter_code
_entity_poly.pdbx_strand_id
1 'polypeptide(L)'
;MFLFSTTNALFAQTESFKILLEPVNIPGLSGVQAFAFGQHDGKWLIIGGRLDGLHRRQPFASFAESGNNKQLIVIDPVNLQKWYAPLTSLSIDLQEQLSSTNMQFHQQGNYLYVTGGYGYSRTLGDHTTYGKLTAVDVPNTIKAIINAASFTTYFRQISDSNFAVTGGHLKKINDTYYLVGGQKF
;
A
#
# COMPACT_ATOMS: atom_id res chain seq x y z
N MET A 1 13.08 44.28 39.96
CA MET A 1 13.41 43.28 38.96
C MET A 1 12.12 43.01 38.16
N PHE A 2 11.98 43.67 36.97
CA PHE A 2 10.80 43.53 36.15
C PHE A 2 11.06 42.41 35.13
N LEU A 3 10.27 41.33 35.19
CA LEU A 3 10.26 40.30 34.17
C LEU A 3 9.41 40.80 32.99
N PHE A 4 10.04 41.05 31.83
CA PHE A 4 9.34 41.24 30.58
C PHE A 4 9.02 39.85 30.01
N SER A 5 7.76 39.44 30.06
CA SER A 5 7.24 38.29 29.33
C SER A 5 6.98 38.70 27.87
N THR A 6 7.83 38.27 26.94
CA THR A 6 7.58 38.41 25.51
C THR A 6 6.63 37.27 25.07
N THR A 7 5.36 37.60 24.93
CA THR A 7 4.41 36.71 24.27
C THR A 7 4.72 36.72 22.75
N ASN A 8 5.35 35.66 22.25
CA ASN A 8 5.42 35.43 20.82
C ASN A 8 4.01 35.06 20.33
N ALA A 9 3.33 35.98 19.66
CA ALA A 9 2.11 35.67 18.95
C ALA A 9 2.48 34.81 17.76
N LEU A 10 2.11 33.51 17.79
CA LEU A 10 2.13 32.63 16.65
C LEU A 10 1.02 33.09 15.70
N PHE A 11 1.40 33.82 14.67
CA PHE A 11 0.47 34.08 13.54
C PHE A 11 0.30 32.78 12.77
N ALA A 12 -0.89 32.22 12.82
CA ALA A 12 -1.26 31.17 11.88
C ALA A 12 -1.16 31.77 10.47
N GLN A 13 -0.37 31.13 9.62
CA GLN A 13 -0.23 31.52 8.22
C GLN A 13 -1.60 31.42 7.57
N THR A 14 -2.12 32.52 7.00
CA THR A 14 -3.33 32.49 6.21
C THR A 14 -3.07 31.62 4.97
N GLU A 15 -3.81 30.53 4.86
CA GLU A 15 -3.68 29.58 3.75
C GLU A 15 -3.91 30.30 2.42
N SER A 16 -2.91 30.23 1.54
CA SER A 16 -2.97 30.83 0.20
C SER A 16 -3.68 29.94 -0.83
N PHE A 17 -4.17 28.76 -0.42
CA PHE A 17 -4.82 27.79 -1.30
C PHE A 17 -6.06 27.17 -0.66
N LYS A 18 -6.99 26.71 -1.48
CA LYS A 18 -8.18 25.96 -1.09
C LYS A 18 -8.09 24.55 -1.65
N ILE A 19 -8.27 23.55 -0.80
CA ILE A 19 -8.39 22.16 -1.23
C ILE A 19 -9.88 21.86 -1.45
N LEU A 20 -10.24 21.40 -2.65
CA LEU A 20 -11.55 20.88 -2.97
C LEU A 20 -11.42 19.37 -3.19
N LEU A 21 -12.20 18.59 -2.45
CA LEU A 21 -12.26 17.13 -2.60
C LEU A 21 -13.54 16.77 -3.34
N GLU A 22 -13.39 16.12 -4.49
CA GLU A 22 -14.50 15.61 -5.28
C GLU A 22 -14.48 14.08 -5.27
N PRO A 23 -15.56 13.41 -4.87
CA PRO A 23 -15.63 11.97 -4.89
C PRO A 23 -15.68 11.45 -6.33
N VAL A 24 -14.82 10.48 -6.65
CA VAL A 24 -14.84 9.77 -7.93
C VAL A 24 -15.46 8.39 -7.69
N ASN A 25 -16.57 8.11 -8.34
CA ASN A 25 -17.25 6.81 -8.25
C ASN A 25 -16.96 5.98 -9.51
N ILE A 26 -16.25 4.88 -9.36
CA ILE A 26 -16.02 3.90 -10.43
C ILE A 26 -17.03 2.75 -10.24
N PRO A 27 -17.97 2.55 -11.16
CA PRO A 27 -19.03 1.55 -11.00
C PRO A 27 -18.49 0.14 -10.72
N GLY A 28 -18.98 -0.48 -9.63
CA GLY A 28 -18.59 -1.82 -9.20
C GLY A 28 -17.13 -1.95 -8.71
N LEU A 29 -16.45 -0.86 -8.40
CA LEU A 29 -15.23 -0.88 -7.61
C LEU A 29 -15.60 -0.96 -6.13
N SER A 30 -15.13 -2.01 -5.44
CA SER A 30 -15.29 -2.14 -3.99
C SER A 30 -14.30 -1.25 -3.25
N GLY A 31 -14.67 -0.82 -2.04
CA GLY A 31 -13.74 -0.12 -1.16
C GLY A 31 -12.58 -1.01 -0.74
N VAL A 32 -11.38 -0.47 -0.75
CA VAL A 32 -10.16 -1.12 -0.24
C VAL A 32 -9.50 -0.17 0.73
N GLN A 33 -9.02 -0.68 1.86
CA GLN A 33 -8.31 0.12 2.86
C GLN A 33 -6.92 -0.45 3.13
N ALA A 34 -5.99 0.38 3.61
CA ALA A 34 -4.64 -0.01 4.01
C ALA A 34 -3.85 -0.76 2.93
N PHE A 35 -4.00 -0.34 1.69
CA PHE A 35 -3.35 -0.87 0.49
C PHE A 35 -2.06 -0.10 0.15
N ALA A 36 -1.18 -0.72 -0.62
CA ALA A 36 -0.10 -0.05 -1.33
C ALA A 36 -0.57 0.34 -2.74
N PHE A 37 -0.07 1.45 -3.29
CA PHE A 37 -0.39 1.82 -4.65
C PHE A 37 0.80 2.45 -5.39
N GLY A 38 0.82 2.22 -6.70
CA GLY A 38 1.66 2.92 -7.65
C GLY A 38 0.83 3.52 -8.77
N GLN A 39 1.41 4.47 -9.51
CA GLN A 39 0.71 5.15 -10.60
C GLN A 39 1.59 5.33 -11.82
N HIS A 40 1.00 5.21 -12.98
CA HIS A 40 1.64 5.49 -14.26
C HIS A 40 0.58 5.89 -15.28
N ASP A 41 0.88 6.95 -16.04
CA ASP A 41 0.02 7.45 -17.13
C ASP A 41 -1.46 7.61 -16.72
N GLY A 42 -1.68 8.30 -15.59
CA GLY A 42 -3.01 8.57 -15.04
C GLY A 42 -3.74 7.37 -14.42
N LYS A 43 -3.15 6.18 -14.48
CA LYS A 43 -3.73 4.94 -13.91
C LYS A 43 -3.05 4.57 -12.61
N TRP A 44 -3.81 3.95 -11.71
CA TRP A 44 -3.33 3.48 -10.41
C TRP A 44 -3.32 1.96 -10.36
N LEU A 45 -2.24 1.40 -9.83
CA LEU A 45 -2.12 -0.01 -9.47
C LEU A 45 -2.27 -0.14 -7.96
N ILE A 46 -3.32 -0.81 -7.50
CA ILE A 46 -3.61 -1.06 -6.09
C ILE A 46 -3.20 -2.49 -5.75
N ILE A 47 -2.49 -2.66 -4.64
CA ILE A 47 -1.92 -3.93 -4.17
C ILE A 47 -2.29 -4.14 -2.70
N GLY A 48 -2.84 -5.30 -2.37
CA GLY A 48 -3.17 -5.68 -1.01
C GLY A 48 -4.26 -4.85 -0.37
N GLY A 49 -4.23 -4.78 0.94
CA GLY A 49 -5.26 -4.12 1.73
C GLY A 49 -6.45 -5.01 2.05
N ARG A 50 -7.49 -4.42 2.62
CA ARG A 50 -8.67 -5.14 3.09
C ARG A 50 -9.94 -4.65 2.43
N LEU A 51 -10.87 -5.59 2.23
CA LEU A 51 -12.18 -5.38 1.60
C LEU A 51 -13.34 -5.40 2.60
N ASP A 52 -13.09 -5.77 3.86
CA ASP A 52 -14.11 -6.00 4.90
C ASP A 52 -14.37 -4.77 5.79
N GLY A 53 -13.85 -3.61 5.40
CA GLY A 53 -14.00 -2.37 6.16
C GLY A 53 -13.20 -2.38 7.47
N LEU A 54 -13.74 -1.75 8.51
CA LEU A 54 -13.09 -1.73 9.82
C LEU A 54 -13.03 -3.14 10.41
N HIS A 55 -11.85 -3.57 10.85
CA HIS A 55 -11.65 -4.89 11.45
C HIS A 55 -12.39 -5.01 12.80
N ARG A 56 -12.75 -6.22 13.16
CA ARG A 56 -13.36 -6.51 14.46
C ARG A 56 -12.36 -6.29 15.59
N ARG A 57 -12.85 -5.91 16.78
CA ARG A 57 -11.98 -5.62 17.93
C ARG A 57 -11.39 -6.86 18.59
N GLN A 58 -12.07 -8.01 18.46
CA GLN A 58 -11.58 -9.26 19.06
C GLN A 58 -10.33 -9.75 18.33
N PRO A 59 -9.23 -10.05 19.03
CA PRO A 59 -7.97 -10.47 18.40
C PRO A 59 -8.12 -11.66 17.46
N PHE A 60 -8.91 -12.67 17.84
CA PHE A 60 -9.15 -13.87 17.03
C PHE A 60 -10.02 -13.63 15.77
N ALA A 61 -10.72 -12.49 15.70
CA ALA A 61 -11.56 -12.13 14.58
C ALA A 61 -11.02 -10.95 13.78
N SER A 62 -9.89 -10.38 14.22
CA SER A 62 -9.19 -9.31 13.50
C SER A 62 -8.37 -9.91 12.37
N PHE A 63 -8.32 -9.21 11.25
CA PHE A 63 -7.45 -9.56 10.11
C PHE A 63 -7.68 -10.97 9.53
N ALA A 64 -8.93 -11.49 9.58
CA ALA A 64 -9.25 -12.75 8.93
C ALA A 64 -8.81 -12.73 7.45
N GLU A 65 -8.23 -13.84 6.98
CA GLU A 65 -7.69 -13.95 5.61
C GLU A 65 -8.75 -13.69 4.53
N SER A 66 -10.02 -14.00 4.82
CA SER A 66 -11.14 -13.78 3.91
C SER A 66 -11.41 -12.30 3.59
N GLY A 67 -10.96 -11.39 4.46
CA GLY A 67 -11.08 -9.94 4.26
C GLY A 67 -9.94 -9.32 3.43
N ASN A 68 -8.91 -10.09 3.08
CA ASN A 68 -7.78 -9.58 2.32
C ASN A 68 -8.13 -9.40 0.84
N ASN A 69 -7.63 -8.33 0.24
CA ASN A 69 -7.62 -8.18 -1.21
C ASN A 69 -6.58 -9.13 -1.82
N LYS A 70 -7.04 -10.11 -2.58
CA LYS A 70 -6.22 -11.13 -3.27
C LYS A 70 -6.04 -10.83 -4.77
N GLN A 71 -6.24 -9.57 -5.16
CA GLN A 71 -6.13 -9.13 -6.55
C GLN A 71 -5.24 -7.90 -6.68
N LEU A 72 -4.58 -7.79 -7.80
CA LEU A 72 -4.06 -6.52 -8.30
C LEU A 72 -5.23 -5.80 -8.96
N ILE A 73 -5.43 -4.52 -8.62
CA ILE A 73 -6.52 -3.72 -9.17
C ILE A 73 -5.88 -2.55 -9.92
N VAL A 74 -6.19 -2.43 -11.20
CA VAL A 74 -5.86 -1.23 -11.98
C VAL A 74 -7.10 -0.38 -12.09
N ILE A 75 -6.98 0.91 -11.84
CA ILE A 75 -8.06 1.88 -12.01
C ILE A 75 -7.62 3.04 -12.90
N ASP A 76 -8.54 3.49 -13.73
CA ASP A 76 -8.45 4.73 -14.49
C ASP A 76 -9.53 5.68 -13.94
N PRO A 77 -9.17 6.64 -13.08
CA PRO A 77 -10.14 7.51 -12.43
C PRO A 77 -10.74 8.54 -13.40
N VAL A 78 -10.08 8.80 -14.53
CA VAL A 78 -10.57 9.75 -15.55
C VAL A 78 -11.64 9.10 -16.42
N ASN A 79 -11.36 7.88 -16.92
CA ASN A 79 -12.28 7.14 -17.78
C ASN A 79 -13.25 6.23 -16.99
N LEU A 80 -13.18 6.24 -15.65
CA LEU A 80 -14.00 5.45 -14.73
C LEU A 80 -13.91 3.95 -15.02
N GLN A 81 -12.73 3.46 -15.40
CA GLN A 81 -12.47 2.07 -15.76
C GLN A 81 -11.68 1.35 -14.69
N LYS A 82 -11.82 0.03 -14.64
CA LYS A 82 -11.07 -0.83 -13.74
C LYS A 82 -10.79 -2.19 -14.37
N TRP A 83 -9.66 -2.80 -13.95
CA TRP A 83 -9.23 -4.13 -14.35
C TRP A 83 -8.70 -4.88 -13.14
N TYR A 84 -8.81 -6.18 -13.14
CA TYR A 84 -8.40 -7.05 -12.04
C TYR A 84 -7.52 -8.17 -12.54
N ALA A 85 -6.53 -8.55 -11.76
CA ALA A 85 -5.73 -9.75 -11.99
C ALA A 85 -5.49 -10.47 -10.65
N PRO A 86 -5.74 -11.80 -10.58
CA PRO A 86 -5.57 -12.54 -9.33
C PRO A 86 -4.09 -12.71 -8.99
N LEU A 87 -3.75 -12.61 -7.70
CA LEU A 87 -2.39 -12.86 -7.20
C LEU A 87 -1.95 -14.32 -7.38
N THR A 88 -2.88 -15.24 -7.65
CA THR A 88 -2.59 -16.68 -7.81
C THR A 88 -1.61 -17.03 -8.92
N SER A 89 -1.35 -16.10 -9.85
CA SER A 89 -0.32 -16.25 -10.89
C SER A 89 1.10 -16.06 -10.36
N LEU A 90 1.26 -15.46 -9.18
CA LEU A 90 2.56 -15.19 -8.55
C LEU A 90 3.00 -16.37 -7.66
N SER A 91 4.28 -16.38 -7.23
CA SER A 91 4.76 -17.33 -6.23
C SER A 91 4.04 -17.14 -4.89
N ILE A 92 4.01 -18.17 -4.06
CA ILE A 92 3.33 -18.12 -2.75
C ILE A 92 3.86 -16.99 -1.87
N ASP A 93 5.15 -16.75 -1.85
CA ASP A 93 5.78 -15.67 -1.10
C ASP A 93 5.26 -14.29 -1.52
N LEU A 94 5.12 -14.06 -2.82
CA LEU A 94 4.54 -12.83 -3.36
C LEU A 94 3.05 -12.72 -3.05
N GLN A 95 2.30 -13.83 -3.19
CA GLN A 95 0.87 -13.83 -2.88
C GLN A 95 0.61 -13.44 -1.43
N GLU A 96 1.34 -14.03 -0.49
CA GLU A 96 1.16 -13.78 0.93
C GLU A 96 1.47 -12.33 1.30
N GLN A 97 2.63 -11.80 0.90
CA GLN A 97 2.94 -10.40 1.18
C GLN A 97 1.98 -9.45 0.49
N LEU A 98 1.76 -9.62 -0.82
CA LEU A 98 1.00 -8.66 -1.62
C LEU A 98 -0.52 -8.74 -1.41
N SER A 99 -1.03 -9.74 -0.67
CA SER A 99 -2.41 -9.75 -0.16
C SER A 99 -2.53 -9.22 1.27
N SER A 100 -1.42 -8.86 1.91
CA SER A 100 -1.41 -8.35 3.28
C SER A 100 -1.91 -6.90 3.38
N THR A 101 -2.02 -6.40 4.60
CA THR A 101 -2.48 -5.04 4.88
C THR A 101 -1.40 -4.21 5.56
N ASN A 102 -1.54 -2.88 5.53
CA ASN A 102 -0.62 -1.93 6.17
C ASN A 102 0.84 -2.09 5.74
N MET A 103 1.06 -2.45 4.48
CA MET A 103 2.38 -2.43 3.86
C MET A 103 2.89 -1.00 3.74
N GLN A 104 4.20 -0.80 3.88
CA GLN A 104 4.84 0.47 3.59
C GLN A 104 5.29 0.47 2.14
N PHE A 105 5.14 1.59 1.47
CA PHE A 105 5.49 1.66 0.06
C PHE A 105 6.03 3.03 -0.35
N HIS A 106 6.82 3.03 -1.41
CA HIS A 106 7.31 4.24 -2.07
C HIS A 106 7.53 3.95 -3.55
N GLN A 107 7.02 4.81 -4.41
CA GLN A 107 7.31 4.73 -5.84
C GLN A 107 8.47 5.64 -6.20
N GLN A 108 9.45 5.09 -6.91
CA GLN A 108 10.58 5.81 -7.50
C GLN A 108 10.62 5.52 -9.00
N GLY A 109 10.30 6.52 -9.80
CA GLY A 109 10.18 6.34 -11.25
C GLY A 109 9.14 5.26 -11.59
N ASN A 110 9.55 4.27 -12.34
CA ASN A 110 8.69 3.16 -12.78
C ASN A 110 8.50 2.06 -11.72
N TYR A 111 9.25 2.09 -10.62
CA TYR A 111 9.23 1.01 -9.64
C TYR A 111 8.52 1.43 -8.35
N LEU A 112 7.56 0.59 -7.94
CA LEU A 112 6.95 0.65 -6.62
C LEU A 112 7.66 -0.34 -5.71
N TYR A 113 8.24 0.15 -4.63
CA TYR A 113 8.85 -0.66 -3.57
C TYR A 113 7.83 -0.83 -2.45
N VAL A 114 7.54 -2.09 -2.11
CA VAL A 114 6.57 -2.48 -1.08
C VAL A 114 7.29 -3.32 -0.04
N THR A 115 7.23 -2.92 1.22
CA THR A 115 7.89 -3.64 2.32
C THR A 115 6.93 -3.96 3.45
N GLY A 116 7.19 -5.08 4.13
CA GLY A 116 6.45 -5.49 5.31
C GLY A 116 5.01 -5.89 4.99
N GLY A 117 4.11 -5.41 5.84
CA GLY A 117 2.70 -5.77 5.83
C GLY A 117 2.37 -6.86 6.83
N TYR A 118 1.09 -6.96 7.22
CA TYR A 118 0.59 -7.91 8.20
C TYR A 118 -0.57 -8.72 7.63
N GLY A 119 -0.57 -10.02 7.88
CA GLY A 119 -1.62 -10.91 7.42
C GLY A 119 -1.39 -12.36 7.81
N TYR A 120 -2.35 -13.21 7.46
CA TYR A 120 -2.23 -14.66 7.67
C TYR A 120 -1.30 -15.26 6.62
N SER A 121 -0.27 -15.98 7.07
CA SER A 121 0.63 -16.77 6.23
C SER A 121 0.18 -18.23 6.23
N ARG A 122 -0.17 -18.73 5.08
CA ARG A 122 -0.49 -20.16 4.91
C ARG A 122 0.76 -21.03 5.08
N THR A 123 1.92 -20.49 4.74
CA THR A 123 3.22 -21.15 4.88
C THR A 123 3.56 -21.36 6.36
N LEU A 124 3.27 -20.39 7.22
CA LEU A 124 3.53 -20.46 8.66
C LEU A 124 2.34 -21.05 9.45
N GLY A 125 1.13 -21.02 8.89
CA GLY A 125 -0.09 -21.40 9.58
C GLY A 125 -0.57 -20.39 10.62
N ASP A 126 -0.07 -19.15 10.59
CA ASP A 126 -0.38 -18.11 11.57
C ASP A 126 -0.29 -16.72 10.97
N HIS A 127 -0.71 -15.70 11.72
CA HIS A 127 -0.52 -14.31 11.37
C HIS A 127 0.93 -13.89 11.56
N THR A 128 1.43 -13.05 10.66
CA THR A 128 2.81 -12.56 10.72
C THR A 128 2.96 -11.18 10.10
N THR A 129 4.02 -10.49 10.51
CA THR A 129 4.53 -9.32 9.80
C THR A 129 5.58 -9.80 8.79
N TYR A 130 5.36 -9.58 7.51
CA TYR A 130 6.19 -10.12 6.44
C TYR A 130 7.55 -9.43 6.37
N GLY A 131 8.64 -10.22 6.48
CA GLY A 131 10.02 -9.75 6.29
C GLY A 131 10.42 -9.73 4.82
N LYS A 132 9.65 -9.04 3.99
CA LYS A 132 9.82 -9.01 2.52
C LYS A 132 9.89 -7.57 2.00
N LEU A 133 10.71 -7.38 0.97
CA LEU A 133 10.72 -6.18 0.13
C LEU A 133 10.47 -6.61 -1.32
N THR A 134 9.42 -6.09 -1.90
CA THR A 134 9.04 -6.35 -3.31
C THR A 134 9.17 -5.09 -4.13
N ALA A 135 9.86 -5.19 -5.26
CA ALA A 135 9.88 -4.17 -6.32
C ALA A 135 8.92 -4.59 -7.43
N VAL A 136 8.04 -3.67 -7.83
CA VAL A 136 7.02 -3.87 -8.87
C VAL A 136 7.27 -2.89 -9.99
N ASP A 137 7.41 -3.38 -11.23
CA ASP A 137 7.44 -2.55 -12.44
C ASP A 137 6.00 -2.10 -12.75
N VAL A 138 5.66 -0.88 -12.33
CA VAL A 138 4.29 -0.35 -12.39
C VAL A 138 3.77 -0.21 -13.82
N PRO A 139 4.49 0.43 -14.77
CA PRO A 139 4.04 0.57 -16.15
C PRO A 139 3.71 -0.76 -16.82
N ASN A 140 4.65 -1.72 -16.73
CA ASN A 140 4.49 -3.01 -17.38
C ASN A 140 3.41 -3.86 -16.70
N THR A 141 3.28 -3.79 -15.38
CA THR A 141 2.21 -4.47 -14.63
C THR A 141 0.83 -3.93 -15.01
N ILE A 142 0.65 -2.61 -15.04
CA ILE A 142 -0.61 -1.97 -15.47
C ILE A 142 -0.97 -2.40 -16.90
N LYS A 143 -0.02 -2.30 -17.83
CA LYS A 143 -0.22 -2.69 -19.23
C LYS A 143 -0.60 -4.16 -19.37
N ALA A 144 0.06 -5.05 -18.64
CA ALA A 144 -0.23 -6.48 -18.68
C ALA A 144 -1.64 -6.79 -18.17
N ILE A 145 -2.04 -6.19 -17.04
CA ILE A 145 -3.38 -6.39 -16.47
C ILE A 145 -4.48 -5.89 -17.41
N ILE A 146 -4.32 -4.71 -18.00
CA ILE A 146 -5.28 -4.16 -18.97
C ILE A 146 -5.45 -5.08 -20.19
N ASN A 147 -4.36 -5.66 -20.66
CA ASN A 147 -4.35 -6.53 -21.85
C ASN A 147 -4.59 -8.03 -21.53
N ALA A 148 -4.93 -8.37 -20.28
CA ALA A 148 -5.07 -9.75 -19.81
C ALA A 148 -3.83 -10.64 -20.12
N ALA A 149 -2.64 -10.04 -20.08
CA ALA A 149 -1.36 -10.70 -20.34
C ALA A 149 -0.66 -11.09 -19.03
N SER A 150 0.37 -11.95 -19.13
CA SER A 150 1.17 -12.34 -17.96
C SER A 150 1.95 -11.14 -17.40
N PHE A 151 1.95 -11.03 -16.07
CA PHE A 151 2.64 -9.97 -15.33
C PHE A 151 3.70 -10.50 -14.35
N THR A 152 3.88 -11.81 -14.27
CA THR A 152 4.69 -12.46 -13.23
C THR A 152 6.16 -12.03 -13.22
N THR A 153 6.70 -11.66 -14.36
CA THR A 153 8.10 -11.24 -14.51
C THR A 153 8.37 -9.81 -14.04
N TYR A 154 7.33 -9.04 -13.72
CA TYR A 154 7.44 -7.64 -13.30
C TYR A 154 7.56 -7.47 -11.78
N PHE A 155 7.70 -8.56 -11.05
CA PHE A 155 7.86 -8.60 -9.60
C PHE A 155 9.22 -9.18 -9.24
N ARG A 156 9.91 -8.52 -8.32
CA ARG A 156 11.15 -9.02 -7.71
C ARG A 156 11.04 -8.87 -6.22
N GLN A 157 11.40 -9.92 -5.48
CA GLN A 157 11.26 -9.95 -4.03
C GLN A 157 12.56 -10.42 -3.38
N ILE A 158 12.92 -9.79 -2.28
CA ILE A 158 13.97 -10.22 -1.37
C ILE A 158 13.40 -10.34 0.05
N SER A 159 14.10 -11.09 0.89
CA SER A 159 13.70 -11.37 2.27
C SER A 159 14.78 -10.94 3.23
N ASP A 160 14.39 -10.18 4.26
CA ASP A 160 15.23 -9.81 5.40
C ASP A 160 14.32 -9.49 6.59
N SER A 161 14.71 -9.87 7.80
CA SER A 161 13.95 -9.61 9.02
C SER A 161 13.76 -8.12 9.30
N ASN A 162 14.63 -7.26 8.81
CA ASN A 162 14.53 -5.81 8.94
C ASN A 162 13.36 -5.22 8.14
N PHE A 163 12.85 -5.94 7.14
CA PHE A 163 11.65 -5.53 6.41
C PHE A 163 10.35 -5.90 7.13
N ALA A 164 10.41 -6.66 8.23
CA ALA A 164 9.23 -7.09 8.98
C ALA A 164 8.65 -5.93 9.81
N VAL A 165 8.02 -4.99 9.11
CA VAL A 165 7.35 -3.81 9.70
C VAL A 165 5.97 -3.66 9.09
N THR A 166 4.99 -3.27 9.89
CA THR A 166 3.63 -2.92 9.43
C THR A 166 3.18 -1.59 10.04
N GLY A 167 2.40 -0.80 9.31
CA GLY A 167 1.87 0.48 9.77
C GLY A 167 2.87 1.62 9.87
N GLY A 168 4.08 1.46 9.33
CA GLY A 168 5.08 2.53 9.21
C GLY A 168 4.91 3.34 7.93
N HIS A 169 5.93 4.12 7.61
CA HIS A 169 5.97 4.95 6.42
C HIS A 169 7.33 4.86 5.73
N LEU A 170 7.34 4.49 4.45
CA LEU A 170 8.56 4.39 3.64
C LEU A 170 8.70 5.63 2.76
N LYS A 171 9.83 6.32 2.87
CA LYS A 171 10.18 7.48 2.02
C LYS A 171 11.62 7.43 1.58
N LYS A 172 11.89 7.99 0.41
CA LYS A 172 13.25 8.23 -0.08
C LYS A 172 13.61 9.70 0.09
N ILE A 173 14.78 9.96 0.67
CA ILE A 173 15.40 11.28 0.77
C ILE A 173 16.80 11.14 0.16
N ASN A 174 17.09 11.88 -0.89
CA ASN A 174 18.28 11.70 -1.71
C ASN A 174 18.38 10.24 -2.20
N ASP A 175 19.47 9.53 -1.90
CA ASP A 175 19.68 8.13 -2.31
C ASP A 175 19.41 7.10 -1.20
N THR A 176 18.82 7.54 -0.08
CA THR A 176 18.55 6.67 1.07
C THR A 176 17.05 6.52 1.29
N TYR A 177 16.60 5.27 1.50
CA TYR A 177 15.26 4.96 1.94
C TYR A 177 15.18 4.97 3.47
N TYR A 178 14.16 5.63 3.98
CA TYR A 178 13.86 5.70 5.41
C TYR A 178 12.53 5.01 5.68
N LEU A 179 12.56 4.04 6.57
CA LEU A 179 11.36 3.42 7.13
C LEU A 179 11.16 3.96 8.54
N VAL A 180 10.08 4.70 8.74
CA VAL A 180 9.82 5.43 10.00
C VAL A 180 8.53 4.92 10.64
N GLY A 181 8.60 4.65 11.95
CA GLY A 181 7.48 4.13 12.71
C GLY A 181 7.13 2.68 12.33
N GLY A 182 5.90 2.30 12.67
CA GLY A 182 5.42 0.94 12.49
C GLY A 182 5.82 0.00 13.62
N GLN A 183 5.41 -1.26 13.48
CA GLN A 183 5.60 -2.30 14.48
C GLN A 183 5.72 -3.67 13.81
N LYS A 184 6.16 -4.65 14.58
CA LYS A 184 6.25 -6.05 14.19
C LYS A 184 5.40 -6.87 15.15
N PHE A 185 4.59 -7.78 14.62
CA PHE A 185 3.82 -8.78 15.36
C PHE A 185 4.34 -10.18 15.09
#